data_9a0aafeeee48357ccb46623fb7ebb83f
#
_entry.id   9a0aafeeee48357ccb46623fb7ebb83f
#
_cell.length_a   1.000
_cell.length_b   1.000
_cell.length_c   1.000
_cell.angle_alpha   90.00
_cell.angle_beta   90.00
_cell.angle_gamma   90.00
#
_symmetry.space_group_name_H-M   'P 1'
#
loop_
_entity.id
_entity.type
_entity.pdbx_description
1 polymer ?
#
loop_
_entity_poly.entity_id
_entity_poly.type
_entity_poly.pdbx_seq_one_letter_code
_entity_poly.pdbx_strand_id
1 'polypeptide(L)'
;MIEYIKGEIAELSPASAIIDCNGLGYAANISLNTYAAIQGKKSCKLYIYEAIREDAYILYGFADKQERELFLLLISVSGIGGNTARMILSALSPSELINVISTENANLLKTVKGIGLKTAQRVIVDLKDKIKTGGMVSGAADITGPAFTAANAQVQEEAVAALTMLG
;
A
#
# COMPACT_ATOMS: atom_id res chain seq x y z
N MET A 1 -15.40 -6.02 6.05
CA MET A 1 -13.96 -5.72 5.87
C MET A 1 -13.63 -4.38 6.49
N ILE A 2 -12.53 -4.30 7.24
CA ILE A 2 -12.07 -3.04 7.82
C ILE A 2 -11.31 -2.26 6.75
N GLU A 3 -11.81 -1.09 6.38
CA GLU A 3 -11.17 -0.22 5.39
C GLU A 3 -10.04 0.59 6.02
N TYR A 4 -10.30 1.20 7.17
CA TYR A 4 -9.30 1.95 7.92
C TYR A 4 -9.66 1.97 9.40
N ILE A 5 -8.67 2.27 10.24
CA ILE A 5 -8.87 2.59 11.64
C ILE A 5 -8.32 3.99 11.89
N LYS A 6 -8.99 4.73 12.76
CA LYS A 6 -8.59 6.09 13.15
C LYS A 6 -8.71 6.24 14.66
N GLY A 7 -7.64 6.66 15.30
CA GLY A 7 -7.66 6.82 16.75
C GLY A 7 -6.30 7.25 17.29
N GLU A 8 -6.16 7.18 18.60
CA GLU A 8 -4.92 7.51 19.27
C GLU A 8 -3.91 6.37 19.16
N ILE A 9 -2.64 6.71 19.03
CA ILE A 9 -1.56 5.73 19.02
C ILE A 9 -1.29 5.34 20.46
N ALA A 10 -1.75 4.14 20.85
CA ALA A 10 -1.55 3.61 22.20
C ALA A 10 -0.13 3.06 22.37
N GLU A 11 0.37 2.33 21.38
CA GLU A 11 1.73 1.82 21.33
C GLU A 11 2.26 1.89 19.90
N LEU A 12 3.56 2.13 19.76
CA LEU A 12 4.20 2.21 18.46
C LEU A 12 5.59 1.58 18.53
N SER A 13 5.85 0.70 17.58
CA SER A 13 7.17 0.14 17.33
C SER A 13 7.44 0.17 15.81
N PRO A 14 8.70 -0.03 15.37
CA PRO A 14 9.00 -0.03 13.93
C PRO A 14 8.24 -1.08 13.12
N ALA A 15 7.73 -2.12 13.75
CA ALA A 15 7.05 -3.23 13.08
C ALA A 15 5.54 -3.28 13.35
N SER A 16 5.04 -2.57 14.36
CA SER A 16 3.63 -2.64 14.74
C SER A 16 3.14 -1.36 15.41
N ALA A 17 1.86 -1.12 15.30
CA ALA A 17 1.18 -0.04 15.99
C ALA A 17 -0.11 -0.56 16.61
N ILE A 18 -0.43 -0.08 17.81
CA ILE A 18 -1.72 -0.32 18.45
C ILE A 18 -2.48 1.00 18.44
N ILE A 19 -3.62 1.01 17.78
CA ILE A 19 -4.47 2.19 17.63
C ILE A 19 -5.72 2.00 18.49
N ASP A 20 -5.94 2.94 19.38
CA ASP A 20 -7.12 2.97 20.24
C ASP A 20 -8.26 3.70 19.53
N CYS A 21 -9.28 2.95 19.16
CA CYS A 21 -10.48 3.47 18.51
C CYS A 21 -11.62 3.43 19.52
N ASN A 22 -11.79 4.51 20.26
CA ASN A 22 -12.84 4.66 21.28
C ASN A 22 -12.86 3.53 22.32
N GLY A 23 -11.69 3.14 22.81
CA GLY A 23 -11.55 2.09 23.83
C GLY A 23 -11.30 0.69 23.26
N LEU A 24 -11.31 0.53 21.93
CA LEU A 24 -10.98 -0.73 21.27
C LEU A 24 -9.59 -0.62 20.63
N GLY A 25 -8.64 -1.45 21.10
CA GLY A 25 -7.28 -1.45 20.60
C GLY A 25 -7.09 -2.40 19.43
N TYR A 26 -6.64 -1.87 18.29
CA TYR A 26 -6.31 -2.68 17.12
C TYR A 26 -4.80 -2.74 16.95
N ALA A 27 -4.24 -3.94 16.93
CA ALA A 27 -2.83 -4.17 16.65
C ALA A 27 -2.64 -4.40 15.15
N ALA A 28 -1.88 -3.53 14.51
CA ALA A 28 -1.59 -3.62 13.08
C ALA A 28 -0.08 -3.77 12.84
N ASN A 29 0.29 -4.69 11.97
CA ASN A 29 1.66 -4.77 11.47
C ASN A 29 1.88 -3.66 10.44
N ILE A 30 2.97 -2.93 10.58
CA ILE A 30 3.27 -1.77 9.72
C ILE A 30 4.65 -1.90 9.08
N SER A 31 4.86 -1.17 8.00
CA SER A 31 6.16 -0.98 7.37
C SER A 31 6.94 0.12 8.07
N LEU A 32 8.25 0.18 7.83
CA LEU A 32 9.07 1.31 8.28
C LEU A 32 8.62 2.63 7.66
N ASN A 33 8.10 2.59 6.45
CA ASN A 33 7.51 3.76 5.79
C ASN A 33 6.33 4.33 6.58
N THR A 34 5.39 3.46 6.96
CA THR A 34 4.26 3.85 7.79
C THR A 34 4.71 4.29 9.18
N TYR A 35 5.67 3.59 9.79
CA TYR A 35 6.26 3.99 11.06
C TYR A 35 6.81 5.42 11.00
N ALA A 36 7.61 5.72 9.98
CA ALA A 36 8.17 7.06 9.80
C ALA A 36 7.08 8.14 9.62
N ALA A 37 5.99 7.79 8.95
CA ALA A 37 4.89 8.72 8.71
C ALA A 37 4.08 9.04 9.95
N ILE A 38 3.93 8.09 10.89
CA ILE A 38 3.11 8.27 12.10
C ILE A 38 3.91 8.52 13.35
N GLN A 39 5.22 8.33 13.31
CA GLN A 39 6.12 8.58 14.44
C GLN A 39 6.01 10.04 14.92
N GLY A 40 5.90 10.23 16.23
CA GLY A 40 5.77 11.55 16.83
C GLY A 40 4.35 12.12 16.80
N LYS A 41 3.40 11.44 16.19
CA LYS A 41 1.99 11.84 16.20
C LYS A 41 1.26 11.23 17.38
N LYS A 42 0.26 11.94 17.89
CA LYS A 42 -0.59 11.45 18.98
C LYS A 42 -1.69 10.55 18.48
N SER A 43 -2.21 10.84 17.29
CA SER A 43 -3.27 10.08 16.64
C SER A 43 -2.95 9.88 15.17
N CYS A 44 -3.52 8.87 14.56
CA CYS A 44 -3.33 8.62 13.14
C CYS A 44 -4.52 7.87 12.53
N LYS A 45 -4.53 7.81 11.21
CA LYS A 45 -5.42 6.98 10.43
C LYS A 45 -4.57 5.96 9.66
N LEU A 46 -4.89 4.69 9.80
CA LEU A 46 -4.22 3.62 9.08
C LEU A 46 -5.21 2.92 8.16
N TYR A 47 -4.87 2.79 6.89
CA TYR A 47 -5.62 1.94 5.96
C TYR A 47 -5.26 0.49 6.22
N ILE A 48 -6.26 -0.38 6.24
CA ILE A 48 -6.11 -1.74 6.74
C ILE A 48 -6.26 -2.77 5.64
N TYR A 49 -5.46 -3.82 5.74
CA TYR A 49 -5.67 -5.08 5.06
C TYR A 49 -5.79 -6.17 6.11
N GLU A 50 -6.86 -6.94 6.06
CA GLU A 50 -7.10 -8.06 6.96
C GLU A 50 -6.63 -9.36 6.32
N ALA A 51 -5.67 -10.02 6.95
CA ALA A 51 -5.25 -11.37 6.58
C ALA A 51 -5.93 -12.36 7.53
N ILE A 52 -7.02 -12.93 7.07
CA ILE A 52 -7.82 -13.88 7.85
C ILE A 52 -7.51 -15.30 7.37
N ARG A 53 -7.04 -16.14 8.30
CA ARG A 53 -6.78 -17.56 8.06
C ARG A 53 -7.48 -18.36 9.16
N GLU A 54 -7.50 -19.69 9.04
CA GLU A 54 -8.11 -20.56 10.05
C GLU A 54 -7.48 -20.37 11.44
N ASP A 55 -6.17 -20.13 11.48
CA ASP A 55 -5.36 -20.07 12.70
C ASP A 55 -4.88 -18.66 13.04
N ALA A 56 -5.18 -17.66 12.21
CA ALA A 56 -4.65 -16.31 12.41
C ALA A 56 -5.58 -15.23 11.87
N TYR A 57 -5.63 -14.13 12.59
CA TYR A 57 -6.29 -12.90 12.17
C TYR A 57 -5.29 -11.76 12.34
N ILE A 58 -4.72 -11.30 11.22
CA ILE A 58 -3.64 -10.33 11.23
C ILE A 58 -4.08 -9.08 10.47
N LEU A 59 -3.86 -7.92 11.09
CA LEU A 59 -4.07 -6.63 10.43
C LEU A 59 -2.75 -6.07 9.95
N TYR A 60 -2.73 -5.58 8.71
CA TYR A 60 -1.65 -4.78 8.17
C TYR A 60 -2.15 -3.35 8.01
N GLY A 61 -1.38 -2.38 8.53
CA GLY A 61 -1.76 -0.97 8.52
C GLY A 61 -0.81 -0.12 7.69
N PHE A 62 -1.37 0.82 6.96
CA PHE A 62 -0.62 1.68 6.04
C PHE A 62 -1.02 3.14 6.23
N ALA A 63 -0.03 4.05 6.20
CA ALA A 63 -0.28 5.48 6.39
C ALA A 63 -1.07 6.10 5.23
N ASP A 64 -0.94 5.54 4.02
CA ASP A 64 -1.66 6.00 2.84
C ASP A 64 -2.18 4.85 1.99
N LYS A 65 -3.12 5.16 1.11
CA LYS A 65 -3.75 4.18 0.23
C LYS A 65 -2.79 3.61 -0.81
N GLN A 66 -1.86 4.41 -1.29
CA GLN A 66 -0.89 3.98 -2.30
C GLN A 66 -0.03 2.84 -1.77
N GLU A 67 0.45 2.97 -0.53
CA GLU A 67 1.24 1.91 0.10
C GLU A 67 0.41 0.63 0.26
N ARG A 68 -0.87 0.74 0.67
CA ARG A 68 -1.76 -0.41 0.77
C ARG A 68 -1.99 -1.08 -0.60
N GLU A 69 -2.22 -0.30 -1.64
CA GLU A 69 -2.40 -0.83 -2.99
C GLU A 69 -1.16 -1.58 -3.49
N LEU A 70 0.03 -1.03 -3.24
CA LEU A 70 1.28 -1.72 -3.55
C LEU A 70 1.44 -3.02 -2.76
N PHE A 71 1.05 -3.00 -1.48
CA PHE A 71 1.05 -4.21 -0.66
C PHE A 71 0.13 -5.28 -1.27
N LEU A 72 -1.08 -4.91 -1.66
CA LEU A 72 -2.03 -5.83 -2.29
C LEU A 72 -1.49 -6.41 -3.60
N LEU A 73 -0.83 -5.60 -4.41
CA LEU A 73 -0.18 -6.06 -5.62
C LEU A 73 0.95 -7.06 -5.31
N LEU A 74 1.77 -6.75 -4.32
CA LEU A 74 2.88 -7.62 -3.90
C LEU A 74 2.38 -8.99 -3.44
N ILE A 75 1.36 -9.04 -2.60
CA ILE A 75 0.84 -10.32 -2.10
C ILE A 75 0.09 -11.12 -3.18
N SER A 76 -0.28 -10.50 -4.29
CA SER A 76 -0.84 -11.20 -5.44
C SER A 76 0.19 -12.03 -6.21
N VAL A 77 1.48 -11.74 -6.00
CA VAL A 77 2.58 -12.47 -6.63
C VAL A 77 2.81 -13.78 -5.87
N SER A 78 2.87 -14.88 -6.60
CA SER A 78 3.17 -16.18 -6.00
C SER A 78 4.54 -16.18 -5.31
N GLY A 79 4.59 -16.62 -4.06
CA GLY A 79 5.80 -16.61 -3.25
C GLY A 79 5.98 -15.38 -2.37
N ILE A 80 5.11 -14.37 -2.50
CA ILE A 80 5.13 -13.16 -1.67
C ILE A 80 3.98 -13.24 -0.67
N GLY A 81 4.31 -13.41 0.60
CA GLY A 81 3.34 -13.31 1.70
C GLY A 81 3.29 -11.92 2.30
N GLY A 82 2.39 -11.71 3.28
CA GLY A 82 2.22 -10.41 3.93
C GLY A 82 3.49 -9.87 4.59
N ASN A 83 4.24 -10.72 5.29
CA ASN A 83 5.50 -10.30 5.92
C ASN A 83 6.55 -9.90 4.89
N THR A 84 6.68 -10.64 3.80
CA THR A 84 7.63 -10.31 2.73
C THR A 84 7.25 -9.00 2.05
N ALA A 85 5.98 -8.79 1.75
CA ALA A 85 5.48 -7.54 1.18
C ALA A 85 5.75 -6.36 2.13
N ARG A 86 5.52 -6.53 3.42
CA ARG A 86 5.83 -5.51 4.43
C ARG A 86 7.32 -5.19 4.49
N MET A 87 8.17 -6.20 4.37
CA MET A 87 9.63 -6.01 4.33
C MET A 87 10.07 -5.23 3.09
N ILE A 88 9.46 -5.51 1.94
CA ILE A 88 9.71 -4.74 0.71
C ILE A 88 9.34 -3.28 0.90
N LEU A 89 8.17 -3.01 1.44
CA LEU A 89 7.68 -1.64 1.69
C LEU A 89 8.44 -0.94 2.83
N SER A 90 9.13 -1.70 3.67
CA SER A 90 10.04 -1.13 4.67
C SER A 90 11.39 -0.73 4.07
N ALA A 91 11.86 -1.48 3.08
CA ALA A 91 13.14 -1.23 2.41
C ALA A 91 13.04 -0.16 1.31
N LEU A 92 11.88 -0.09 0.66
CA LEU A 92 11.64 0.83 -0.47
C LEU A 92 10.36 1.62 -0.22
N SER A 93 10.44 2.94 -0.41
CA SER A 93 9.23 3.77 -0.40
C SER A 93 8.32 3.41 -1.57
N PRO A 94 7.03 3.78 -1.54
CA PRO A 94 6.13 3.50 -2.66
C PRO A 94 6.67 3.99 -4.01
N SER A 95 7.22 5.19 -4.06
CA SER A 95 7.80 5.75 -5.29
C SER A 95 9.04 5.00 -5.75
N GLU A 96 9.91 4.62 -4.81
CA GLU A 96 11.11 3.81 -5.12
C GLU A 96 10.72 2.44 -5.64
N LEU A 97 9.74 1.79 -5.04
CA LEU A 97 9.26 0.48 -5.48
C LEU A 97 8.67 0.55 -6.90
N ILE A 98 7.85 1.55 -7.17
CA ILE A 98 7.29 1.77 -8.51
C ILE A 98 8.42 1.96 -9.53
N ASN A 99 9.42 2.76 -9.18
CA ASN A 99 10.58 2.98 -10.05
C ASN A 99 11.37 1.69 -10.30
N VAL A 100 11.64 0.91 -9.26
CA VAL A 100 12.35 -0.37 -9.35
C VAL A 100 11.62 -1.35 -10.27
N ILE A 101 10.32 -1.43 -10.16
CA ILE A 101 9.50 -2.32 -11.02
C ILE A 101 9.47 -1.78 -12.46
N SER A 102 9.27 -0.49 -12.63
CA SER A 102 9.21 0.14 -13.96
C SER A 102 10.52 0.05 -14.73
N THR A 103 11.65 0.16 -14.05
CA THR A 103 12.98 0.05 -14.65
C THR A 103 13.53 -1.38 -14.65
N GLU A 104 12.74 -2.34 -14.21
CA GLU A 104 13.11 -3.77 -14.16
C GLU A 104 14.38 -4.04 -13.36
N ASN A 105 14.59 -3.32 -12.26
CA ASN A 105 15.78 -3.43 -11.44
C ASN A 105 15.66 -4.59 -10.42
N ALA A 106 15.77 -5.81 -10.90
CA ALA A 106 15.71 -7.01 -10.06
C ALA A 106 16.83 -7.06 -9.01
N ASN A 107 17.99 -6.51 -9.33
CA ASN A 107 19.13 -6.51 -8.41
C ASN A 107 18.87 -5.71 -7.14
N LEU A 108 18.19 -4.57 -7.26
CA LEU A 108 17.83 -3.77 -6.10
C LEU A 108 16.74 -4.46 -5.26
N LEU A 109 15.76 -5.05 -5.92
CA LEU A 109 14.70 -5.80 -5.23
C LEU A 109 15.24 -7.03 -4.48
N LYS A 110 16.25 -7.70 -5.05
CA LYS A 110 16.93 -8.83 -4.44
C LYS A 110 17.67 -8.47 -3.13
N THR A 111 18.04 -7.21 -2.93
CA THR A 111 18.68 -6.77 -1.68
C THR A 111 17.75 -6.83 -0.47
N VAL A 112 16.44 -6.89 -0.69
CA VAL A 112 15.46 -7.02 0.39
C VAL A 112 15.55 -8.42 0.99
N LYS A 113 15.64 -8.49 2.33
CA LYS A 113 15.73 -9.75 3.05
C LYS A 113 14.52 -10.65 2.75
N GLY A 114 14.80 -11.89 2.40
CA GLY A 114 13.75 -12.87 2.09
C GLY A 114 13.37 -12.94 0.61
N ILE A 115 14.01 -12.14 -0.25
CA ILE A 115 13.75 -12.14 -1.68
C ILE A 115 14.99 -12.61 -2.44
N GLY A 116 14.82 -13.72 -3.17
CA GLY A 116 15.82 -14.21 -4.11
C GLY A 116 15.66 -13.59 -5.49
N LEU A 117 16.63 -13.85 -6.37
CA LEU A 117 16.61 -13.33 -7.74
C LEU A 117 15.36 -13.77 -8.52
N LYS A 118 14.96 -15.03 -8.40
CA LYS A 118 13.77 -15.56 -9.08
C LYS A 118 12.49 -14.87 -8.62
N THR A 119 12.36 -14.66 -7.31
CA THR A 119 11.20 -13.94 -6.74
C THR A 119 11.19 -12.50 -7.17
N ALA A 120 12.33 -11.83 -7.18
CA ALA A 120 12.46 -10.45 -7.66
C ALA A 120 12.04 -10.32 -9.13
N GLN A 121 12.51 -11.22 -9.97
CA GLN A 121 12.12 -11.25 -11.38
C GLN A 121 10.62 -11.49 -11.58
N ARG A 122 10.04 -12.41 -10.79
CA ARG A 122 8.60 -12.68 -10.83
C ARG A 122 7.77 -11.47 -10.42
N VAL A 123 8.16 -10.76 -9.38
CA VAL A 123 7.51 -9.51 -8.94
C VAL A 123 7.49 -8.50 -10.09
N ILE A 124 8.62 -8.31 -10.74
CA ILE A 124 8.75 -7.36 -11.86
C ILE A 124 7.85 -7.77 -13.02
N VAL A 125 7.91 -9.04 -13.45
CA VAL A 125 7.10 -9.53 -14.58
C VAL A 125 5.61 -9.41 -14.28
N ASP A 126 5.18 -9.81 -13.07
CA ASP A 126 3.77 -9.82 -12.72
C ASP A 126 3.21 -8.41 -12.48
N LEU A 127 4.00 -7.49 -11.95
CA LEU A 127 3.51 -6.18 -11.53
C LEU A 127 3.80 -5.03 -12.50
N LYS A 128 4.73 -5.18 -13.42
CA LYS A 128 5.10 -4.12 -14.36
C LYS A 128 3.91 -3.57 -15.14
N ASP A 129 3.10 -4.45 -15.69
CA ASP A 129 1.91 -4.06 -16.45
C ASP A 129 0.78 -3.54 -15.57
N LYS A 130 0.60 -4.13 -14.38
CA LYS A 130 -0.42 -3.72 -13.41
C LYS A 130 -0.17 -2.32 -12.86
N ILE A 131 1.09 -1.96 -12.65
CA ILE A 131 1.46 -0.61 -12.19
C ILE A 131 1.19 0.43 -13.27
N LYS A 132 1.48 0.13 -14.53
CA LYS A 132 1.21 1.02 -15.65
C LYS A 132 -0.28 1.26 -15.87
N THR A 133 -1.09 0.19 -15.84
CA THR A 133 -2.54 0.28 -16.03
C THR A 133 -3.27 0.88 -14.84
N GLY A 134 -2.74 0.74 -13.64
CA GLY A 134 -3.34 1.28 -12.43
C GLY A 134 -3.12 2.77 -12.18
N GLY A 135 -2.43 3.48 -13.07
CA GLY A 135 -2.14 4.91 -12.90
C GLY A 135 -1.16 5.24 -11.80
N MET A 136 -0.50 4.24 -11.23
CA MET A 136 0.44 4.42 -10.11
C MET A 136 1.78 5.05 -10.53
N VAL A 137 2.06 5.07 -11.84
CA VAL A 137 3.32 5.62 -12.38
C VAL A 137 3.35 7.14 -12.34
N SER A 138 2.21 7.77 -12.20
CA SER A 138 2.09 9.23 -12.32
C SER A 138 2.42 10.02 -11.06
N GLY A 139 2.82 9.35 -9.98
CA GLY A 139 3.13 10.04 -8.72
C GLY A 139 4.37 10.92 -8.72
N ALA A 140 5.18 10.87 -9.77
CA ALA A 140 6.43 11.62 -9.86
C ALA A 140 6.39 12.73 -10.92
N ALA A 141 5.34 12.82 -11.70
CA ALA A 141 5.22 13.91 -12.66
C ALA A 141 4.42 15.03 -12.01
N ASP A 142 5.03 16.17 -11.92
CA ASP A 142 4.33 17.42 -11.66
C ASP A 142 3.28 17.64 -12.75
N ILE A 143 2.15 17.00 -12.58
CA ILE A 143 1.04 17.20 -13.49
C ILE A 143 0.23 18.36 -12.98
N THR A 144 0.80 19.51 -13.09
CA THR A 144 0.11 20.78 -12.98
C THR A 144 -0.46 21.17 -14.35
N GLY A 145 -1.11 20.22 -15.01
CA GLY A 145 -1.72 20.49 -16.31
C GLY A 145 -3.24 20.47 -16.22
N PRO A 146 -3.94 21.44 -16.83
CA PRO A 146 -5.40 21.50 -16.80
C PRO A 146 -6.10 20.33 -17.51
N ALA A 147 -5.37 19.54 -18.30
CA ALA A 147 -5.90 18.40 -19.03
C ALA A 147 -6.22 17.18 -18.14
N PHE A 148 -5.49 17.02 -17.03
CA PHE A 148 -5.71 15.90 -16.11
C PHE A 148 -6.93 16.11 -15.22
N THR A 149 -7.18 17.36 -14.81
CA THR A 149 -8.36 17.71 -14.01
C THR A 149 -9.66 17.51 -14.81
N ALA A 150 -9.63 17.77 -16.10
CA ALA A 150 -10.80 17.60 -16.96
C ALA A 150 -11.16 16.11 -17.14
N ALA A 151 -10.16 15.24 -17.29
CA ALA A 151 -10.39 13.80 -17.42
C ALA A 151 -10.93 13.17 -16.12
N ASN A 152 -10.41 13.58 -14.97
CA ASN A 152 -10.92 13.11 -13.68
C ASN A 152 -12.33 13.64 -13.38
N ALA A 153 -12.63 14.87 -13.73
CA ALA A 153 -13.97 15.42 -13.57
C ALA A 153 -14.98 14.68 -14.45
N GLN A 154 -14.60 14.32 -15.66
CA GLN A 154 -15.45 13.58 -16.59
C GLN A 154 -15.74 12.15 -16.11
N VAL A 155 -14.74 11.46 -15.58
CA VAL A 155 -14.91 10.12 -14.99
C VAL A 155 -15.81 10.18 -13.75
N GLN A 156 -15.68 11.20 -12.91
CA GLN A 156 -16.54 11.37 -11.75
C GLN A 156 -17.99 11.68 -12.14
N GLU A 157 -18.22 12.51 -13.13
CA GLU A 157 -19.57 12.80 -13.66
C GLU A 157 -20.23 11.55 -14.24
N GLU A 158 -19.53 10.75 -15.01
CA GLU A 158 -20.03 9.48 -15.53
C GLU A 158 -20.38 8.49 -14.42
N ALA A 159 -19.54 8.36 -13.39
CA ALA A 159 -19.79 7.51 -12.24
C ALA A 159 -21.01 7.97 -11.43
N VAL A 160 -21.17 9.26 -11.21
CA VAL A 160 -22.31 9.84 -10.51
C VAL A 160 -23.58 9.68 -11.32
N ALA A 161 -23.54 9.89 -12.63
CA ALA A 161 -24.68 9.70 -13.52
C ALA A 161 -25.15 8.23 -13.54
N ALA A 162 -24.22 7.27 -13.57
CA ALA A 162 -24.54 5.84 -13.51
C ALA A 162 -25.19 5.46 -12.18
N LEU A 163 -24.70 5.97 -11.07
CA LEU A 163 -25.29 5.74 -9.74
C LEU A 163 -26.69 6.36 -9.60
N THR A 164 -26.91 7.53 -10.19
CA THR A 164 -28.21 8.21 -10.18
C THR A 164 -29.24 7.46 -11.00
N MET A 165 -28.84 6.84 -12.11
CA MET A 165 -29.74 6.02 -12.95
C MET A 165 -30.09 4.67 -12.32
N LEU A 166 -29.24 4.13 -11.47
CA LEU A 166 -29.46 2.87 -10.77
C LEU A 166 -30.23 3.03 -9.44
N GLY A 167 -30.26 4.23 -8.92
CA GLY A 167 -30.96 4.59 -7.69
C GLY A 167 -32.36 5.04 -7.93
#